data_1703dfb17fd00b5f8d5152e26c4761cd
#
_entry.id   1703dfb17fd00b5f8d5152e26c4761cd
#
_cell.length_a   1.000
_cell.length_b   1.000
_cell.length_c   1.000
_cell.angle_alpha   90.00
_cell.angle_beta   90.00
_cell.angle_gamma   90.00
#
_symmetry.space_group_name_H-M   'P 1'
#
loop_
_entity.id
_entity.type
_entity.pdbx_description
1 polymer ?
#
loop_
_entity_poly.entity_id
_entity_poly.type
_entity_poly.pdbx_seq_one_letter_code
_entity_poly.pdbx_strand_id
1 'polypeptide(L)'
;MNTKTAIITIAGRPNVGKSTLTNHLVGEKIAIVSNKPQTTRNRICGIVTKENTQFVFVDTPGYHRARTKLGDYMVNTVRESIADVDATILVIEPVANIGAQEEALMEKLKASRCPVILAINKIDTVEKEALLEIIAVYSQAMEFAAIIPICAKTGDGVDALIAQCEKYAIESPFMFDEDQTTDQPERQVMAEIIREKILWNLDREIPHGTAVEITKFSERDNGIIDIDATIYCEKASHKGIIIGKQGALLKQISTMARTDCEKFMGTKVYLTTWVKVKENWRDSDFMVRNFGYRE
;
A
#
# COMPACT_ATOMS: atom_id res chain seq x y z
N MET A 1 4.30 -25.59 21.44
CA MET A 1 4.36 -24.15 21.78
C MET A 1 3.08 -23.56 21.28
N ASN A 2 2.40 -22.73 22.06
CA ASN A 2 1.16 -22.10 21.59
C ASN A 2 1.53 -20.98 20.62
N THR A 3 1.07 -21.07 19.40
CA THR A 3 1.22 -19.99 18.41
C THR A 3 0.24 -18.87 18.68
N LYS A 4 0.58 -17.65 18.22
CA LYS A 4 -0.26 -16.45 18.33
C LYS A 4 -0.38 -15.76 16.99
N THR A 5 -1.49 -15.08 16.77
CA THR A 5 -1.68 -14.24 15.56
C THR A 5 -2.24 -12.88 15.97
N ALA A 6 -1.79 -11.84 15.28
CA ALA A 6 -2.34 -10.49 15.38
C ALA A 6 -2.66 -9.94 14.01
N ILE A 7 -3.93 -9.57 13.78
CA ILE A 7 -4.36 -8.87 12.56
C ILE A 7 -4.37 -7.37 12.86
N ILE A 8 -3.57 -6.60 12.14
CA ILE A 8 -3.33 -5.20 12.42
C ILE A 8 -3.51 -4.35 11.17
N THR A 9 -4.48 -3.45 11.20
CA THR A 9 -4.69 -2.51 10.08
C THR A 9 -3.73 -1.33 10.16
N ILE A 10 -3.15 -0.96 9.02
CA ILE A 10 -2.36 0.27 8.85
C ILE A 10 -3.23 1.30 8.13
N ALA A 11 -3.69 2.31 8.86
CA ALA A 11 -4.56 3.37 8.39
C ALA A 11 -3.87 4.74 8.41
N GLY A 12 -4.35 5.69 7.63
CA GLY A 12 -3.81 7.05 7.58
C GLY A 12 -4.11 7.75 6.27
N ARG A 13 -3.80 9.03 6.17
CA ARG A 13 -3.94 9.83 4.93
C ARG A 13 -3.08 9.25 3.79
N PRO A 14 -3.33 9.63 2.54
CA PRO A 14 -2.37 9.39 1.46
C PRO A 14 -0.98 9.97 1.80
N ASN A 15 0.07 9.29 1.37
CA ASN A 15 1.48 9.72 1.45
C ASN A 15 2.10 9.84 2.85
N VAL A 16 1.42 9.44 3.92
CA VAL A 16 2.01 9.40 5.29
C VAL A 16 3.05 8.30 5.47
N GLY A 17 3.17 7.36 4.50
CA GLY A 17 4.18 6.30 4.51
C GLY A 17 3.69 4.91 4.92
N LYS A 18 2.38 4.62 4.82
CA LYS A 18 1.79 3.30 5.15
C LYS A 18 2.48 2.15 4.42
N SER A 19 2.50 2.18 3.09
CA SER A 19 3.12 1.13 2.26
C SER A 19 4.64 1.03 2.46
N THR A 20 5.31 2.15 2.80
CA THR A 20 6.73 2.12 3.19
C THR A 20 6.91 1.36 4.51
N LEU A 21 6.02 1.62 5.48
CA LEU A 21 6.02 0.90 6.75
C LEU A 21 5.73 -0.59 6.55
N THR A 22 4.73 -0.93 5.75
CA THR A 22 4.38 -2.32 5.42
C THR A 22 5.56 -3.06 4.80
N ASN A 23 6.21 -2.49 3.79
CA ASN A 23 7.41 -3.10 3.17
C ASN A 23 8.55 -3.25 4.17
N HIS A 24 8.74 -2.28 5.08
CA HIS A 24 9.78 -2.36 6.11
C HIS A 24 9.47 -3.48 7.13
N LEU A 25 8.23 -3.58 7.59
CA LEU A 25 7.78 -4.61 8.53
C LEU A 25 7.98 -6.02 7.96
N VAL A 26 7.63 -6.21 6.69
CA VAL A 26 7.76 -7.50 5.98
C VAL A 26 9.21 -7.81 5.59
N GLY A 27 10.04 -6.78 5.40
CA GLY A 27 11.41 -6.92 4.89
C GLY A 27 11.49 -7.09 3.38
N GLU A 28 10.36 -7.00 2.67
CA GLU A 28 10.25 -7.21 1.23
C GLU A 28 9.31 -6.18 0.59
N LYS A 29 9.50 -5.92 -0.71
CA LYS A 29 8.66 -4.98 -1.47
C LYS A 29 7.38 -5.64 -1.96
N ILE A 30 6.36 -5.71 -1.12
CA ILE A 30 5.02 -6.24 -1.46
C ILE A 30 4.03 -5.13 -1.86
N ALA A 31 4.26 -3.90 -1.43
CA ALA A 31 3.43 -2.74 -1.73
C ALA A 31 4.23 -1.68 -2.50
N ILE A 32 3.58 -1.03 -3.46
CA ILE A 32 4.20 0.05 -4.22
C ILE A 32 4.25 1.36 -3.43
N VAL A 33 5.29 2.14 -3.68
CA VAL A 33 5.54 3.40 -2.98
C VAL A 33 5.65 4.56 -3.97
N SER A 34 4.89 5.63 -3.73
CA SER A 34 4.95 6.85 -4.52
C SER A 34 4.54 8.05 -3.66
N ASN A 35 4.99 9.24 -4.03
CA ASN A 35 4.54 10.50 -3.43
C ASN A 35 3.19 10.99 -3.97
N LYS A 36 2.53 10.22 -4.86
CA LYS A 36 1.25 10.58 -5.46
C LYS A 36 0.08 9.98 -4.67
N PRO A 37 -1.06 10.68 -4.57
CA PRO A 37 -2.25 10.09 -3.94
C PRO A 37 -2.75 8.87 -4.73
N GLN A 38 -3.53 8.01 -4.08
CA GLN A 38 -4.05 6.76 -4.66
C GLN A 38 -2.95 5.79 -5.15
N THR A 39 -1.80 5.77 -4.48
CA THR A 39 -0.73 4.81 -4.73
C THR A 39 -1.22 3.40 -4.42
N THR A 40 -1.64 3.12 -3.20
CA THR A 40 -2.31 1.87 -2.82
C THR A 40 -3.78 1.97 -3.16
N ARG A 41 -4.32 1.00 -3.90
CA ARG A 41 -5.73 0.94 -4.31
C ARG A 41 -6.46 -0.25 -3.72
N ASN A 42 -5.78 -1.38 -3.53
CA ASN A 42 -6.29 -2.59 -2.90
C ASN A 42 -5.82 -2.69 -1.46
N ARG A 43 -6.51 -3.50 -0.67
CA ARG A 43 -5.99 -4.03 0.57
C ARG A 43 -4.83 -4.98 0.25
N ILE A 44 -3.73 -4.86 0.97
CA ILE A 44 -2.56 -5.73 0.86
C ILE A 44 -2.24 -6.27 2.24
N CYS A 45 -2.20 -7.58 2.41
CA CYS A 45 -1.70 -8.18 3.63
C CYS A 45 -0.19 -8.39 3.53
N GLY A 46 0.54 -7.81 4.48
CA GLY A 46 1.93 -8.12 4.74
C GLY A 46 2.02 -9.09 5.92
N ILE A 47 2.63 -10.24 5.71
CA ILE A 47 2.70 -11.32 6.68
C ILE A 47 4.11 -11.38 7.24
N VAL A 48 4.22 -11.42 8.57
CA VAL A 48 5.50 -11.49 9.28
C VAL A 48 5.39 -12.53 10.39
N THR A 49 6.12 -13.62 10.26
CA THR A 49 6.20 -14.64 11.31
C THR A 49 7.51 -14.45 12.09
N LYS A 50 7.40 -14.18 13.38
CA LYS A 50 8.52 -14.08 14.32
C LYS A 50 8.32 -15.07 15.45
N GLU A 51 9.19 -16.04 15.54
CA GLU A 51 9.11 -17.11 16.56
C GLU A 51 7.72 -17.76 16.58
N ASN A 52 6.94 -17.55 17.64
CA ASN A 52 5.61 -18.13 17.83
C ASN A 52 4.47 -17.14 17.49
N THR A 53 4.77 -15.96 16.95
CA THR A 53 3.78 -14.93 16.63
C THR A 53 3.78 -14.59 15.15
N GLN A 54 2.61 -14.70 14.54
CA GLN A 54 2.38 -14.23 13.16
C GLN A 54 1.60 -12.92 13.19
N PHE A 55 2.18 -11.89 12.56
CA PHE A 55 1.52 -10.61 12.34
C PHE A 55 1.00 -10.54 10.92
N VAL A 56 -0.26 -10.14 10.77
CA VAL A 56 -0.89 -9.86 9.48
C VAL A 56 -1.17 -8.36 9.41
N PHE A 57 -0.28 -7.62 8.77
CA PHE A 57 -0.41 -6.18 8.58
C PHE A 57 -1.24 -5.88 7.35
N VAL A 58 -2.38 -5.24 7.53
CA VAL A 58 -3.31 -4.89 6.46
C VAL A 58 -3.03 -3.45 6.00
N ASP A 59 -2.24 -3.28 4.93
CA ASP A 59 -2.05 -1.96 4.27
C ASP A 59 -3.33 -1.57 3.52
N THR A 60 -3.80 -0.36 3.77
CA THR A 60 -5.05 0.14 3.20
C THR A 60 -4.80 1.31 2.26
N PRO A 61 -5.69 1.54 1.28
CA PRO A 61 -5.71 2.78 0.53
C PRO A 61 -5.70 3.99 1.46
N GLY A 62 -5.05 5.08 1.05
CA GLY A 62 -5.09 6.31 1.84
C GLY A 62 -6.51 6.85 1.96
N TYR A 63 -6.96 7.15 3.19
CA TYR A 63 -8.29 7.68 3.43
C TYR A 63 -8.48 9.04 2.75
N HIS A 64 -9.46 9.13 1.84
CA HIS A 64 -9.74 10.32 1.05
C HIS A 64 -11.24 10.44 0.71
N ARG A 65 -11.65 11.58 0.17
CA ARG A 65 -13.02 11.76 -0.33
C ARG A 65 -13.16 11.13 -1.72
N ALA A 66 -14.06 10.17 -1.87
CA ALA A 66 -14.34 9.52 -3.15
C ALA A 66 -14.97 10.48 -4.17
N ARG A 67 -14.62 10.31 -5.45
CA ARG A 67 -15.17 11.07 -6.58
C ARG A 67 -15.47 10.19 -7.81
N THR A 68 -15.12 8.92 -7.77
CA THR A 68 -15.29 7.93 -8.83
C THR A 68 -15.68 6.60 -8.21
N LYS A 69 -16.16 5.63 -8.99
CA LYS A 69 -16.45 4.27 -8.51
C LYS A 69 -15.18 3.58 -7.94
N LEU A 70 -14.03 3.79 -8.56
CA LEU A 70 -12.75 3.35 -7.99
C LEU A 70 -12.49 4.02 -6.63
N GLY A 71 -12.81 5.31 -6.49
CA GLY A 71 -12.69 6.02 -5.22
C GLY A 71 -13.63 5.48 -4.14
N ASP A 72 -14.87 5.16 -4.49
CA ASP A 72 -15.84 4.55 -3.58
C ASP A 72 -15.34 3.18 -3.10
N TYR A 73 -14.83 2.34 -4.01
CA TYR A 73 -14.18 1.07 -3.67
C TYR A 73 -13.06 1.27 -2.64
N MET A 74 -12.12 2.20 -2.89
CA MET A 74 -11.01 2.45 -1.97
C MET A 74 -11.47 2.90 -0.56
N VAL A 75 -12.51 3.73 -0.46
CA VAL A 75 -13.07 4.17 0.83
C VAL A 75 -13.75 3.02 1.57
N ASN A 76 -14.47 2.15 0.88
CA ASN A 76 -15.09 0.96 1.44
C ASN A 76 -14.01 -0.02 1.93
N THR A 77 -12.96 -0.26 1.15
CA THR A 77 -11.81 -1.09 1.54
C THR A 77 -11.19 -0.63 2.87
N VAL A 78 -11.02 0.69 3.07
CA VAL A 78 -10.52 1.21 4.37
C VAL A 78 -11.52 0.91 5.50
N ARG A 79 -12.83 1.11 5.27
CA ARG A 79 -13.86 0.88 6.29
C ARG A 79 -13.90 -0.59 6.73
N GLU A 80 -13.88 -1.51 5.79
CA GLU A 80 -13.90 -2.94 6.06
C GLU A 80 -12.62 -3.40 6.77
N SER A 81 -11.47 -2.86 6.37
CA SER A 81 -10.18 -3.21 6.98
C SER A 81 -10.03 -2.73 8.45
N ILE A 82 -10.89 -1.86 8.93
CA ILE A 82 -10.88 -1.39 10.35
C ILE A 82 -11.85 -2.22 11.21
N ALA A 83 -12.77 -2.98 10.62
CA ALA A 83 -13.88 -3.59 11.37
C ALA A 83 -13.37 -4.80 12.16
N ASP A 84 -12.83 -5.80 11.74
CA ASP A 84 -12.53 -7.04 12.47
C ASP A 84 -11.02 -7.27 12.61
N VAL A 85 -10.34 -6.40 13.38
CA VAL A 85 -8.89 -6.48 13.60
C VAL A 85 -8.54 -6.33 15.09
N ASP A 86 -7.41 -6.87 15.49
CA ASP A 86 -6.95 -6.87 16.89
C ASP A 86 -6.40 -5.51 17.32
N ALA A 87 -5.81 -4.74 16.39
CA ALA A 87 -5.36 -3.38 16.61
C ALA A 87 -5.29 -2.58 15.29
N THR A 88 -5.26 -1.27 15.39
CA THR A 88 -5.01 -0.37 14.25
C THR A 88 -3.79 0.50 14.49
N ILE A 89 -2.89 0.59 13.53
CA ILE A 89 -1.82 1.57 13.49
C ILE A 89 -2.33 2.78 12.69
N LEU A 90 -2.51 3.91 13.35
CA LEU A 90 -2.77 5.19 12.68
C LEU A 90 -1.43 5.85 12.35
N VAL A 91 -1.09 5.90 11.08
CA VAL A 91 0.15 6.54 10.60
C VAL A 91 -0.13 7.99 10.24
N ILE A 92 0.65 8.91 10.82
CA ILE A 92 0.58 10.34 10.54
C ILE A 92 1.95 10.90 10.15
N GLU A 93 1.96 12.08 9.53
CA GLU A 93 3.17 12.88 9.35
C GLU A 93 3.47 13.69 10.61
N PRO A 94 4.74 14.11 10.85
CA PRO A 94 5.11 14.83 12.05
C PRO A 94 4.72 16.32 11.97
N VAL A 95 3.41 16.60 11.99
CA VAL A 95 2.83 17.95 11.91
C VAL A 95 1.84 18.13 13.06
N ALA A 96 2.02 19.20 13.84
CA ALA A 96 1.15 19.54 14.98
C ALA A 96 -0.19 20.17 14.53
N ASN A 97 -0.86 19.55 13.54
CA ASN A 97 -2.15 19.99 13.02
C ASN A 97 -2.94 18.80 12.49
N ILE A 98 -4.11 18.57 13.07
CA ILE A 98 -5.03 17.52 12.63
C ILE A 98 -5.88 18.07 11.49
N GLY A 99 -5.66 17.54 10.28
CA GLY A 99 -6.44 17.91 9.11
C GLY A 99 -7.81 17.20 9.07
N ALA A 100 -8.78 17.77 8.34
CA ALA A 100 -10.15 17.24 8.26
C ALA A 100 -10.23 15.75 7.84
N GLN A 101 -9.30 15.26 7.03
CA GLN A 101 -9.26 13.84 6.65
C GLN A 101 -8.79 12.94 7.80
N GLU A 102 -7.85 13.41 8.62
CA GLU A 102 -7.38 12.70 9.82
C GLU A 102 -8.47 12.70 10.88
N GLU A 103 -9.10 13.86 11.12
CA GLU A 103 -10.22 13.98 12.04
C GLU A 103 -11.34 13.00 11.70
N ALA A 104 -11.77 12.96 10.43
CA ALA A 104 -12.79 12.03 9.96
C ALA A 104 -12.37 10.55 10.09
N LEU A 105 -11.08 10.23 9.95
CA LEU A 105 -10.56 8.88 10.17
C LEU A 105 -10.52 8.55 11.67
N MET A 106 -10.06 9.47 12.52
CA MET A 106 -10.01 9.30 13.96
C MET A 106 -11.41 9.07 14.55
N GLU A 107 -12.44 9.78 14.07
CA GLU A 107 -13.83 9.55 14.51
C GLU A 107 -14.32 8.13 14.17
N LYS A 108 -13.91 7.58 13.01
CA LYS A 108 -14.22 6.17 12.67
C LYS A 108 -13.48 5.19 13.57
N LEU A 109 -12.22 5.47 13.88
CA LEU A 109 -11.41 4.64 14.78
C LEU A 109 -11.97 4.63 16.19
N LYS A 110 -12.42 5.77 16.71
CA LYS A 110 -13.14 5.85 17.99
C LYS A 110 -14.39 4.98 18.00
N ALA A 111 -15.15 4.99 16.91
CA ALA A 111 -16.39 4.21 16.78
C ALA A 111 -16.14 2.68 16.69
N SER A 112 -15.01 2.25 16.19
CA SER A 112 -14.67 0.81 16.06
C SER A 112 -14.34 0.13 17.38
N ARG A 113 -14.00 0.89 18.43
CA ARG A 113 -13.54 0.40 19.75
C ARG A 113 -12.27 -0.48 19.69
N CYS A 114 -11.61 -0.54 18.54
CA CYS A 114 -10.36 -1.25 18.36
C CYS A 114 -9.20 -0.44 18.97
N PRO A 115 -8.23 -1.06 19.66
CA PRO A 115 -7.05 -0.37 20.15
C PRO A 115 -6.30 0.34 19.01
N VAL A 116 -5.95 1.61 19.20
CA VAL A 116 -5.25 2.40 18.18
C VAL A 116 -3.86 2.78 18.68
N ILE A 117 -2.84 2.40 17.92
CA ILE A 117 -1.45 2.82 18.09
C ILE A 117 -1.18 3.97 17.13
N LEU A 118 -0.78 5.13 17.65
CA LEU A 118 -0.37 6.25 16.81
C LEU A 118 1.09 6.10 16.41
N ALA A 119 1.37 6.00 15.13
CA ALA A 119 2.72 6.01 14.56
C ALA A 119 2.99 7.38 13.91
N ILE A 120 3.82 8.20 14.56
CA ILE A 120 4.28 9.47 13.99
C ILE A 120 5.47 9.17 13.09
N ASN A 121 5.22 9.12 11.77
CA ASN A 121 6.21 8.72 10.78
C ASN A 121 7.01 9.92 10.25
N LYS A 122 8.13 9.64 9.58
CA LYS A 122 9.04 10.62 8.97
C LYS A 122 9.70 11.54 10.01
N ILE A 123 10.05 11.00 11.17
CA ILE A 123 10.71 11.79 12.22
C ILE A 123 12.08 12.34 11.80
N ASP A 124 12.66 11.78 10.74
CA ASP A 124 13.87 12.28 10.07
C ASP A 124 13.71 13.65 9.40
N THR A 125 12.49 14.17 9.32
CA THR A 125 12.17 15.46 8.70
C THR A 125 11.95 16.60 9.69
N VAL A 126 11.98 16.33 11.00
CA VAL A 126 11.73 17.32 12.07
C VAL A 126 12.72 17.18 13.20
N GLU A 127 12.88 18.27 13.97
CA GLU A 127 13.66 18.25 15.21
C GLU A 127 12.89 17.51 16.34
N LYS A 128 13.63 16.93 17.30
CA LYS A 128 13.04 16.12 18.37
C LYS A 128 12.06 16.91 19.25
N GLU A 129 12.32 18.19 19.45
CA GLU A 129 11.49 19.09 20.24
C GLU A 129 10.09 19.25 19.64
N ALA A 130 9.97 19.27 18.33
CA ALA A 130 8.68 19.35 17.63
C ALA A 130 7.79 18.12 17.88
N LEU A 131 8.36 16.95 18.17
CA LEU A 131 7.60 15.75 18.45
C LEU A 131 6.75 15.86 19.72
N LEU A 132 7.21 16.61 20.72
CA LEU A 132 6.45 16.81 21.97
C LEU A 132 5.15 17.57 21.72
N GLU A 133 5.19 18.60 20.88
CA GLU A 133 3.99 19.36 20.49
C GLU A 133 3.00 18.48 19.72
N ILE A 134 3.51 17.69 18.77
CA ILE A 134 2.69 16.77 17.96
C ILE A 134 2.00 15.75 18.88
N ILE A 135 2.75 15.12 19.79
CA ILE A 135 2.21 14.16 20.75
C ILE A 135 1.12 14.81 21.60
N ALA A 136 1.34 16.03 22.10
CA ALA A 136 0.35 16.74 22.91
C ALA A 136 -0.95 17.02 22.14
N VAL A 137 -0.86 17.49 20.88
CA VAL A 137 -2.03 17.76 20.02
C VAL A 137 -2.85 16.49 19.80
N TYR A 138 -2.20 15.39 19.43
CA TYR A 138 -2.94 14.14 19.14
C TYR A 138 -3.48 13.48 20.40
N SER A 139 -2.75 13.52 21.54
CA SER A 139 -3.23 12.97 22.82
C SER A 139 -4.46 13.70 23.36
N GLN A 140 -4.64 14.98 23.03
CA GLN A 140 -5.87 15.71 23.36
C GLN A 140 -7.06 15.35 22.49
N ALA A 141 -6.79 14.95 21.24
CA ALA A 141 -7.84 14.65 20.27
C ALA A 141 -8.41 13.23 20.40
N MET A 142 -7.61 12.25 20.83
CA MET A 142 -8.01 10.86 20.99
C MET A 142 -7.12 10.14 21.99
N GLU A 143 -7.68 9.17 22.73
CA GLU A 143 -6.91 8.22 23.53
C GLU A 143 -6.27 7.16 22.62
N PHE A 144 -4.95 7.02 22.69
CA PHE A 144 -4.18 6.03 21.97
C PHE A 144 -3.61 4.98 22.93
N ALA A 145 -3.59 3.73 22.49
CA ALA A 145 -2.97 2.63 23.23
C ALA A 145 -1.46 2.81 23.40
N ALA A 146 -0.83 3.45 22.42
CA ALA A 146 0.56 3.91 22.45
C ALA A 146 0.78 5.00 21.39
N ILE A 147 1.79 5.85 21.59
CA ILE A 147 2.24 6.84 20.61
C ILE A 147 3.72 6.58 20.36
N ILE A 148 4.09 6.27 19.11
CA ILE A 148 5.43 5.84 18.75
C ILE A 148 5.93 6.66 17.59
N PRO A 149 6.96 7.48 17.79
CA PRO A 149 7.68 8.13 16.71
C PRO A 149 8.49 7.11 15.92
N ILE A 150 8.38 7.14 14.58
CA ILE A 150 9.06 6.20 13.68
C ILE A 150 9.62 6.89 12.43
N CYS A 151 10.62 6.26 11.83
CA CYS A 151 11.00 6.51 10.44
C CYS A 151 10.86 5.20 9.66
N ALA A 152 9.75 5.01 8.96
CA ALA A 152 9.48 3.79 8.19
C ALA A 152 10.53 3.52 7.09
N LYS A 153 11.24 4.57 6.65
CA LYS A 153 12.29 4.46 5.62
C LYS A 153 13.59 3.84 6.17
N THR A 154 13.97 4.17 7.39
CA THR A 154 15.21 3.70 8.03
C THR A 154 14.99 2.56 9.02
N GLY A 155 13.75 2.37 9.49
CA GLY A 155 13.40 1.40 10.52
C GLY A 155 13.47 1.95 11.94
N ASP A 156 13.88 3.20 12.12
CA ASP A 156 13.94 3.80 13.45
C ASP A 156 12.55 3.78 14.12
N GLY A 157 12.49 3.29 15.36
CA GLY A 157 11.26 3.13 16.14
C GLY A 157 10.33 1.97 15.70
N VAL A 158 10.61 1.26 14.60
CA VAL A 158 9.73 0.19 14.09
C VAL A 158 9.73 -1.02 15.03
N ASP A 159 10.84 -1.38 15.66
CA ASP A 159 10.87 -2.49 16.63
C ASP A 159 9.98 -2.18 17.86
N ALA A 160 9.97 -0.94 18.32
CA ALA A 160 9.07 -0.52 19.39
C ALA A 160 7.60 -0.60 18.97
N LEU A 161 7.29 -0.29 17.70
CA LEU A 161 5.95 -0.45 17.14
C LEU A 161 5.52 -1.92 17.11
N ILE A 162 6.39 -2.83 16.66
CA ILE A 162 6.13 -4.28 16.64
C ILE A 162 5.89 -4.78 18.08
N ALA A 163 6.71 -4.38 19.03
CA ALA A 163 6.54 -4.78 20.44
C ALA A 163 5.19 -4.31 21.05
N GLN A 164 4.65 -3.18 20.60
CA GLN A 164 3.29 -2.78 20.99
C GLN A 164 2.22 -3.63 20.28
N CYS A 165 2.41 -3.95 19.00
CA CYS A 165 1.50 -4.81 18.25
C CYS A 165 1.39 -6.21 18.87
N GLU A 166 2.49 -6.76 19.36
CA GLU A 166 2.54 -8.10 19.98
C GLU A 166 1.61 -8.24 21.19
N LYS A 167 1.31 -7.16 21.91
CA LYS A 167 0.37 -7.17 23.04
C LYS A 167 -1.06 -7.54 22.65
N TYR A 168 -1.40 -7.42 21.38
CA TYR A 168 -2.72 -7.73 20.82
C TYR A 168 -2.77 -9.09 20.14
N ALA A 169 -1.66 -9.82 20.12
CA ALA A 169 -1.64 -11.17 19.56
C ALA A 169 -2.40 -12.15 20.46
N ILE A 170 -3.35 -12.87 19.86
CA ILE A 170 -4.19 -13.87 20.52
C ILE A 170 -3.69 -15.28 20.23
N GLU A 171 -3.89 -16.22 21.14
CA GLU A 171 -3.57 -17.63 20.93
C GLU A 171 -4.44 -18.19 19.79
N SER A 172 -3.80 -18.54 18.68
CA SER A 172 -4.42 -19.13 17.51
C SER A 172 -3.38 -19.82 16.63
N PRO A 173 -3.77 -20.76 15.76
CA PRO A 173 -2.90 -21.23 14.69
C PRO A 173 -2.48 -20.10 13.78
N PHE A 174 -1.34 -20.24 13.10
CA PHE A 174 -0.97 -19.31 12.04
C PHE A 174 -2.02 -19.32 10.91
N MET A 175 -2.30 -18.17 10.36
CA MET A 175 -3.29 -17.99 9.28
C MET A 175 -2.68 -18.27 7.90
N PHE A 176 -1.36 -18.12 7.78
CA PHE A 176 -0.58 -18.26 6.54
C PHE A 176 0.64 -19.14 6.81
N ASP A 177 1.26 -19.66 5.75
CA ASP A 177 2.52 -20.38 5.86
C ASP A 177 3.62 -19.48 6.45
N GLU A 178 4.56 -20.08 7.19
CA GLU A 178 5.57 -19.32 7.95
C GLU A 178 6.49 -18.47 7.07
N ASP A 179 6.72 -18.90 5.84
CA ASP A 179 7.57 -18.22 4.83
C ASP A 179 6.78 -17.30 3.90
N GLN A 180 5.47 -17.25 4.02
CA GLN A 180 4.62 -16.38 3.21
C GLN A 180 4.72 -14.93 3.67
N THR A 181 5.02 -14.01 2.73
CA THR A 181 5.20 -12.56 3.01
C THR A 181 3.98 -11.71 2.63
N THR A 182 3.10 -12.22 1.76
CA THR A 182 1.89 -11.49 1.30
C THR A 182 0.79 -12.43 0.83
N ASP A 183 -0.46 -11.98 0.88
CA ASP A 183 -1.62 -12.66 0.30
C ASP A 183 -1.81 -12.36 -1.20
N GLN A 184 -0.99 -11.47 -1.76
CA GLN A 184 -1.14 -11.05 -3.16
C GLN A 184 -0.56 -12.07 -4.12
N PRO A 185 -1.30 -12.50 -5.17
CA PRO A 185 -0.71 -13.28 -6.24
C PRO A 185 0.44 -12.53 -6.93
N GLU A 186 1.51 -13.22 -7.28
CA GLU A 186 2.69 -12.64 -7.97
C GLU A 186 2.28 -11.77 -9.18
N ARG A 187 1.30 -12.24 -9.96
CA ARG A 187 0.75 -11.50 -11.10
C ARG A 187 0.23 -10.12 -10.69
N GLN A 188 -0.41 -9.99 -9.52
CA GLN A 188 -0.91 -8.71 -9.01
C GLN A 188 0.24 -7.81 -8.56
N VAL A 189 1.24 -8.36 -7.90
CA VAL A 189 2.44 -7.61 -7.50
C VAL A 189 3.16 -7.07 -8.74
N MET A 190 3.30 -7.87 -9.81
CA MET A 190 3.90 -7.43 -11.08
C MET A 190 3.10 -6.27 -11.71
N ALA A 191 1.78 -6.35 -11.74
CA ALA A 191 0.94 -5.27 -12.24
C ALA A 191 1.14 -3.97 -11.45
N GLU A 192 1.22 -4.07 -10.13
CA GLU A 192 1.47 -2.92 -9.25
C GLU A 192 2.89 -2.35 -9.42
N ILE A 193 3.93 -3.17 -9.57
CA ILE A 193 5.29 -2.71 -9.88
C ILE A 193 5.30 -1.88 -11.18
N ILE A 194 4.62 -2.34 -12.23
CA ILE A 194 4.52 -1.57 -13.49
C ILE A 194 3.77 -0.26 -13.23
N ARG A 195 2.67 -0.28 -12.47
CA ARG A 195 1.90 0.91 -12.12
C ARG A 195 2.70 1.92 -11.28
N GLU A 196 3.58 1.46 -10.40
CA GLU A 196 4.52 2.33 -9.68
C GLU A 196 5.40 3.14 -10.63
N LYS A 197 5.95 2.49 -11.67
CA LYS A 197 6.82 3.19 -12.64
C LYS A 197 6.03 4.20 -13.47
N ILE A 198 4.76 3.92 -13.72
CA ILE A 198 3.85 4.90 -14.34
C ILE A 198 3.65 6.11 -13.40
N LEU A 199 3.40 5.86 -12.09
CA LEU A 199 3.27 6.91 -11.10
C LEU A 199 4.54 7.78 -11.00
N TRP A 200 5.73 7.20 -11.11
CA TRP A 200 6.98 7.94 -11.00
C TRP A 200 7.30 8.80 -12.23
N ASN A 201 6.90 8.35 -13.41
CA ASN A 201 7.31 8.96 -14.69
C ASN A 201 6.24 9.87 -15.32
N LEU A 202 5.02 9.90 -14.78
CA LEU A 202 3.91 10.71 -15.31
C LEU A 202 3.34 11.60 -14.22
N ASP A 203 2.81 12.76 -14.61
CA ASP A 203 2.28 13.77 -13.70
C ASP A 203 0.80 14.07 -13.94
N ARG A 204 0.25 14.92 -13.09
CA ARG A 204 -1.15 15.37 -13.09
C ARG A 204 -2.12 14.19 -12.99
N GLU A 205 -3.20 14.20 -13.77
CA GLU A 205 -4.26 13.18 -13.73
C GLU A 205 -3.95 11.89 -14.50
N ILE A 206 -2.88 11.89 -15.34
CA ILE A 206 -2.60 10.76 -16.23
C ILE A 206 -2.34 9.46 -15.43
N PRO A 207 -1.42 9.45 -14.44
CA PRO A 207 -1.14 8.21 -13.68
C PRO A 207 -2.34 7.73 -12.86
N HIS A 208 -3.20 8.65 -12.39
CA HIS A 208 -4.40 8.29 -11.64
C HIS A 208 -5.47 7.60 -12.51
N GLY A 209 -5.50 7.90 -13.80
CA GLY A 209 -6.38 7.29 -14.79
C GLY A 209 -5.80 6.02 -15.44
N THR A 210 -4.72 5.43 -14.90
CA THR A 210 -4.14 4.20 -15.43
C THR A 210 -4.48 2.97 -14.61
N ALA A 211 -4.66 1.83 -15.29
CA ALA A 211 -4.68 0.49 -14.71
C ALA A 211 -3.71 -0.41 -15.48
N VAL A 212 -3.21 -1.44 -14.82
CA VAL A 212 -2.32 -2.42 -15.45
C VAL A 212 -2.92 -3.81 -15.29
N GLU A 213 -3.00 -4.53 -16.39
CA GLU A 213 -3.46 -5.93 -16.42
C GLU A 213 -2.34 -6.80 -16.97
N ILE A 214 -2.00 -7.86 -16.25
CA ILE A 214 -1.09 -8.89 -16.75
C ILE A 214 -1.91 -9.86 -17.60
N THR A 215 -1.67 -9.86 -18.90
CA THR A 215 -2.39 -10.69 -19.88
C THR A 215 -1.71 -12.03 -20.13
N LYS A 216 -0.40 -12.13 -19.90
CA LYS A 216 0.37 -13.37 -19.91
C LYS A 216 1.32 -13.40 -18.72
N PHE A 217 1.41 -14.55 -18.07
CA PHE A 217 2.39 -14.84 -17.02
C PHE A 217 2.74 -16.33 -17.13
N SER A 218 3.92 -16.64 -17.60
CA SER A 218 4.35 -18.02 -17.81
C SER A 218 5.85 -18.16 -17.64
N GLU A 219 6.27 -19.23 -17.00
CA GLU A 219 7.66 -19.61 -16.87
C GLU A 219 8.10 -20.44 -18.06
N ARG A 220 9.29 -20.18 -18.60
CA ARG A 220 9.96 -20.97 -19.64
C ARG A 220 10.78 -22.10 -19.01
N ASP A 221 11.10 -23.13 -19.77
CA ASP A 221 11.94 -24.27 -19.32
C ASP A 221 13.31 -23.85 -18.76
N ASN A 222 13.80 -22.67 -19.14
CA ASN A 222 15.07 -22.11 -18.65
C ASN A 222 14.92 -21.18 -17.44
N GLY A 223 13.75 -21.16 -16.78
CA GLY A 223 13.46 -20.36 -15.59
C GLY A 223 13.20 -18.86 -15.86
N ILE A 224 13.19 -18.41 -17.11
CA ILE A 224 12.82 -17.03 -17.46
C ILE A 224 11.30 -16.88 -17.41
N ILE A 225 10.81 -15.82 -16.80
CA ILE A 225 9.37 -15.52 -16.72
C ILE A 225 8.95 -14.56 -17.83
N ASP A 226 8.00 -14.98 -18.67
CA ASP A 226 7.36 -14.13 -19.67
C ASP A 226 6.17 -13.38 -19.05
N ILE A 227 6.20 -12.06 -19.14
CA ILE A 227 5.12 -11.17 -18.69
C ILE A 227 4.69 -10.27 -19.83
N ASP A 228 3.41 -10.40 -20.23
CA ASP A 228 2.76 -9.44 -21.11
C ASP A 228 1.81 -8.59 -20.27
N ALA A 229 1.98 -7.26 -20.31
CA ALA A 229 1.18 -6.32 -19.56
C ALA A 229 0.48 -5.31 -20.47
N THR A 230 -0.80 -5.07 -20.22
CA THR A 230 -1.55 -4.00 -20.86
C THR A 230 -1.76 -2.86 -19.88
N ILE A 231 -1.27 -1.68 -20.23
CA ILE A 231 -1.49 -0.42 -19.52
C ILE A 231 -2.72 0.24 -20.13
N TYR A 232 -3.78 0.38 -19.35
CA TYR A 232 -4.98 1.10 -19.75
C TYR A 232 -4.92 2.55 -19.31
N CYS A 233 -5.42 3.45 -20.16
CA CYS A 233 -5.60 4.87 -19.87
C CYS A 233 -6.95 5.36 -20.39
N GLU A 234 -7.45 6.48 -19.85
CA GLU A 234 -8.82 6.93 -20.16
C GLU A 234 -8.96 7.68 -21.49
N LYS A 235 -7.88 8.29 -22.04
CA LYS A 235 -7.95 9.16 -23.23
C LYS A 235 -6.86 8.83 -24.22
N ALA A 236 -7.13 9.04 -25.50
CA ALA A 236 -6.14 8.88 -26.59
C ALA A 236 -4.93 9.80 -26.40
N SER A 237 -5.12 11.03 -25.90
CA SER A 237 -4.03 11.94 -25.55
C SER A 237 -3.13 11.37 -24.45
N HIS A 238 -3.70 10.71 -23.43
CA HIS A 238 -2.94 10.05 -22.38
C HIS A 238 -2.09 8.91 -22.92
N LYS A 239 -2.64 8.09 -23.87
CA LYS A 239 -1.90 7.03 -24.54
C LYS A 239 -0.64 7.58 -25.22
N GLY A 240 -0.76 8.67 -25.97
CA GLY A 240 0.40 9.32 -26.62
C GLY A 240 1.48 9.75 -25.63
N ILE A 241 1.07 10.32 -24.49
CA ILE A 241 2.00 10.76 -23.44
C ILE A 241 2.70 9.57 -22.77
N ILE A 242 1.97 8.49 -22.44
CA ILE A 242 2.53 7.26 -21.84
C ILE A 242 3.55 6.61 -22.78
N ILE A 243 3.28 6.57 -24.08
CA ILE A 243 4.21 6.03 -25.06
C ILE A 243 5.43 6.93 -25.21
N GLY A 244 5.22 8.25 -25.25
CA GLY A 244 6.26 9.24 -25.44
C GLY A 244 6.81 9.27 -26.89
N LYS A 245 7.76 10.18 -27.13
CA LYS A 245 8.37 10.34 -28.46
C LYS A 245 9.06 9.04 -28.86
N GLN A 246 8.66 8.47 -29.99
CA GLN A 246 9.19 7.20 -30.53
C GLN A 246 9.21 6.03 -29.51
N GLY A 247 8.28 6.03 -28.55
CA GLY A 247 8.19 4.98 -27.51
C GLY A 247 9.19 5.10 -26.37
N ALA A 248 9.95 6.19 -26.26
CA ALA A 248 11.04 6.34 -25.30
C ALA A 248 10.56 6.25 -23.84
N LEU A 249 9.43 6.89 -23.51
CA LEU A 249 8.93 6.88 -22.13
C LEU A 249 8.40 5.49 -21.74
N LEU A 250 7.64 4.84 -22.60
CA LEU A 250 7.16 3.47 -22.36
C LEU A 250 8.33 2.49 -22.20
N LYS A 251 9.39 2.64 -23.01
CA LYS A 251 10.61 1.82 -22.87
C LYS A 251 11.29 2.06 -21.52
N GLN A 252 11.38 3.32 -21.06
CA GLN A 252 11.93 3.64 -19.75
C GLN A 252 11.12 3.02 -18.61
N ILE A 253 9.79 3.21 -18.62
CA ILE A 253 8.86 2.61 -17.65
C ILE A 253 9.03 1.09 -17.60
N SER A 254 9.03 0.44 -18.77
CA SER A 254 9.14 -1.02 -18.87
C SER A 254 10.51 -1.53 -18.39
N THR A 255 11.59 -0.82 -18.68
CA THR A 255 12.94 -1.20 -18.23
C THR A 255 13.05 -1.11 -16.70
N MET A 256 12.55 -0.02 -16.10
CA MET A 256 12.53 0.13 -14.63
C MET A 256 11.64 -0.94 -13.98
N ALA A 257 10.45 -1.20 -14.54
CA ALA A 257 9.53 -2.21 -14.05
C ALA A 257 10.16 -3.61 -14.13
N ARG A 258 10.77 -3.99 -15.26
CA ARG A 258 11.43 -5.28 -15.44
C ARG A 258 12.49 -5.52 -14.37
N THR A 259 13.33 -4.52 -14.08
CA THR A 259 14.37 -4.63 -13.05
C THR A 259 13.79 -4.93 -11.66
N ASP A 260 12.70 -4.28 -11.29
CA ASP A 260 12.05 -4.53 -10.00
C ASP A 260 11.28 -5.86 -9.99
N CYS A 261 10.68 -6.27 -11.11
CA CYS A 261 10.06 -7.59 -11.27
C CYS A 261 11.12 -8.71 -11.14
N GLU A 262 12.28 -8.58 -11.78
CA GLU A 262 13.40 -9.53 -11.65
C GLU A 262 13.89 -9.63 -10.20
N LYS A 263 13.95 -8.50 -9.49
CA LYS A 263 14.35 -8.49 -8.08
C LYS A 263 13.34 -9.20 -7.19
N PHE A 264 12.04 -8.99 -7.42
CA PHE A 264 10.97 -9.64 -6.66
C PHE A 264 10.91 -11.15 -6.93
N MET A 265 10.99 -11.54 -8.21
CA MET A 265 10.90 -12.95 -8.61
C MET A 265 12.18 -13.76 -8.39
N GLY A 266 13.31 -13.10 -8.09
CA GLY A 266 14.61 -13.76 -7.97
C GLY A 266 15.14 -14.36 -9.27
N THR A 267 14.50 -14.10 -10.43
CA THR A 267 14.87 -14.65 -11.74
C THR A 267 14.73 -13.62 -12.85
N LYS A 268 15.19 -13.97 -14.06
CA LYS A 268 15.07 -13.10 -15.23
C LYS A 268 13.64 -12.98 -15.72
N VAL A 269 13.27 -11.77 -16.15
CA VAL A 269 11.92 -11.45 -16.65
C VAL A 269 12.02 -10.90 -18.06
N TYR A 270 11.21 -11.45 -18.98
CA TYR A 270 10.94 -10.87 -20.28
C TYR A 270 9.60 -10.12 -20.24
N LEU A 271 9.67 -8.78 -20.16
CA LEU A 271 8.49 -7.93 -20.02
C LEU A 271 8.12 -7.25 -21.33
N THR A 272 6.91 -7.51 -21.82
CA THR A 272 6.29 -6.80 -22.95
C THR A 272 5.15 -5.92 -22.43
N THR A 273 5.09 -4.65 -22.86
CA THR A 273 4.06 -3.71 -22.44
C THR A 273 3.30 -3.10 -23.60
N TRP A 274 1.98 -3.00 -23.46
CA TRP A 274 1.06 -2.41 -24.43
C TRP A 274 0.28 -1.28 -23.78
N VAL A 275 -0.12 -0.27 -24.56
CA VAL A 275 -0.98 0.83 -24.07
C VAL A 275 -2.30 0.83 -24.83
N LYS A 276 -3.42 0.71 -24.11
CA LYS A 276 -4.78 0.73 -24.66
C LYS A 276 -5.60 1.84 -24.04
N VAL A 277 -6.54 2.40 -24.80
CA VAL A 277 -7.51 3.37 -24.29
C VAL A 277 -8.76 2.63 -23.81
N LYS A 278 -9.23 2.97 -22.61
CA LYS A 278 -10.49 2.51 -22.05
C LYS A 278 -11.15 3.68 -21.34
N GLU A 279 -12.05 4.35 -22.05
CA GLU A 279 -12.69 5.57 -21.56
C GLU A 279 -13.51 5.31 -20.30
N ASN A 280 -13.45 6.23 -19.34
CA ASN A 280 -14.25 6.25 -18.11
C ASN A 280 -14.20 4.94 -17.30
N TRP A 281 -13.11 4.16 -17.39
CA TRP A 281 -13.03 2.87 -16.71
C TRP A 281 -13.17 3.00 -15.18
N ARG A 282 -12.73 4.13 -14.59
CA ARG A 282 -12.82 4.40 -13.15
C ARG A 282 -14.26 4.56 -12.64
N ASP A 283 -15.22 4.85 -13.54
CA ASP A 283 -16.63 5.05 -13.23
C ASP A 283 -17.50 3.85 -13.64
N SER A 284 -16.88 2.74 -14.06
CA SER A 284 -17.53 1.49 -14.42
C SER A 284 -17.24 0.40 -13.39
N ASP A 285 -18.26 -0.04 -12.63
CA ASP A 285 -18.14 -1.14 -11.66
C ASP A 285 -17.58 -2.42 -12.32
N PHE A 286 -18.02 -2.72 -13.56
CA PHE A 286 -17.53 -3.86 -14.31
C PHE A 286 -16.03 -3.77 -14.59
N MET A 287 -15.53 -2.60 -15.01
CA MET A 287 -14.11 -2.40 -15.32
C MET A 287 -13.25 -2.34 -14.06
N VAL A 288 -13.76 -1.71 -13.00
CA VAL A 288 -13.10 -1.68 -11.70
C VAL A 288 -12.88 -3.11 -11.20
N ARG A 289 -13.91 -3.97 -11.26
CA ARG A 289 -13.78 -5.38 -10.89
C ARG A 289 -12.83 -6.16 -11.79
N ASN A 290 -12.88 -5.95 -13.11
CA ASN A 290 -12.01 -6.65 -14.08
C ASN A 290 -10.53 -6.33 -13.88
N PHE A 291 -10.20 -5.12 -13.42
CA PHE A 291 -8.82 -4.74 -13.10
C PHE A 291 -8.35 -5.21 -11.71
N GLY A 292 -9.13 -6.09 -11.05
CA GLY A 292 -8.75 -6.68 -9.78
C GLY A 292 -9.11 -5.84 -8.56
N TYR A 293 -9.86 -4.75 -8.73
CA TYR A 293 -10.40 -3.96 -7.62
C TYR A 293 -11.76 -4.56 -7.21
N ARG A 294 -11.71 -5.56 -6.32
CA ARG A 294 -12.89 -6.34 -5.86
C ARG A 294 -13.06 -6.18 -4.35
N GLU A 295 -14.32 -6.13 -3.93
CA GLU A 295 -14.74 -6.37 -2.54
C GLU A 295 -14.69 -7.87 -2.24
#